data_98925ae866e85dbfe0552b1882fc0237
#
_entry.id   98925ae866e85dbfe0552b1882fc0237
#
_cell.length_a   1.000
_cell.length_b   1.000
_cell.length_c   1.000
_cell.angle_alpha   90.00
_cell.angle_beta   90.00
_cell.angle_gamma   90.00
#
_symmetry.space_group_name_H-M   'P 1'
#
loop_
_entity.id
_entity.type
_entity.pdbx_description
1 polymer ?
#
loop_
_entity_poly.entity_id
_entity_poly.type
_entity_poly.pdbx_seq_one_letter_code
_entity_poly.pdbx_strand_id
1 'polypeptide(L)' 'MLDIAQLETVYDTLAEAIDQAGPEKTELFLVKLALLQAQELGHAQQFAELTQRALKDL' A
#
# COMPACT_ATOMS: atom_id res chain seq x y z
N MET A 1 12.60 0.03 -8.42
CA MET A 1 11.40 0.80 -8.84
C MET A 1 10.61 -0.02 -9.84
N LEU A 2 9.29 0.00 -9.71
CA LEU A 2 8.43 -0.75 -10.63
C LEU A 2 8.29 -0.02 -11.96
N ASP A 3 8.23 -0.79 -13.06
CA ASP A 3 7.87 -0.21 -14.34
C ASP A 3 6.34 -0.04 -14.42
N ILE A 4 5.85 0.54 -15.50
CA ILE A 4 4.43 0.85 -15.64
C ILE A 4 3.58 -0.42 -15.63
N ALA A 5 4.02 -1.48 -16.30
CA ALA A 5 3.27 -2.73 -16.35
C ALA A 5 3.18 -3.37 -14.96
N GLN A 6 4.27 -3.36 -14.20
CA GLN A 6 4.29 -3.88 -12.84
C GLN A 6 3.41 -3.05 -11.92
N LEU A 7 3.43 -1.74 -12.10
CA LEU A 7 2.61 -0.83 -11.29
C LEU A 7 1.12 -1.09 -11.54
N GLU A 8 0.74 -1.34 -12.79
CA GLU A 8 -0.64 -1.69 -13.12
C GLU A 8 -1.05 -3.01 -12.48
N THR A 9 -0.15 -3.99 -12.46
CA THR A 9 -0.41 -5.26 -11.78
C THR A 9 -0.65 -5.05 -10.29
N VAL A 10 0.16 -4.21 -9.65
CA VAL A 10 -0.01 -3.88 -8.23
C VAL A 10 -1.36 -3.20 -8.01
N TYR A 11 -1.72 -2.26 -8.88
CA TYR A 11 -3.01 -1.58 -8.79
C TYR A 11 -4.17 -2.57 -8.85
N ASP A 12 -4.14 -3.48 -9.82
CA ASP A 12 -5.20 -4.48 -9.97
C ASP A 12 -5.27 -5.39 -8.75
N THR A 13 -4.13 -5.80 -8.23
CA THR A 13 -4.07 -6.64 -7.03
C THR A 13 -4.72 -5.93 -5.85
N LEU A 14 -4.39 -4.63 -5.66
CA LEU A 14 -4.98 -3.84 -4.59
C LEU A 14 -6.48 -3.69 -4.74
N ALA A 15 -6.95 -3.37 -5.95
CA ALA A 15 -8.37 -3.17 -6.19
C ALA A 15 -9.16 -4.43 -5.87
N GLU A 16 -8.68 -5.58 -6.30
CA GLU A 16 -9.33 -6.86 -6.03
C GLU A 16 -9.34 -7.18 -4.54
N ALA A 17 -8.23 -6.92 -3.86
CA ALA A 17 -8.12 -7.20 -2.43
C ALA A 17 -9.03 -6.28 -1.61
N ILE A 18 -9.17 -5.02 -2.01
CA ILE A 18 -10.08 -4.08 -1.37
C ILE A 18 -11.53 -4.58 -1.51
N ASP A 19 -11.89 -5.07 -2.69
CA ASP A 19 -13.21 -5.65 -2.90
C ASP A 19 -13.44 -6.87 -2.01
N GLN A 20 -12.43 -7.72 -1.84
CA GLN A 20 -12.53 -8.90 -0.98
C GLN A 20 -12.67 -8.51 0.50
N ALA A 21 -11.95 -7.49 0.94
CA ALA A 21 -12.02 -7.02 2.32
C ALA A 21 -13.40 -6.44 2.65
N GLY A 22 -14.01 -5.77 1.67
CA GLY A 22 -15.27 -5.10 1.83
C GLY A 22 -15.13 -3.72 2.47
N PRO A 23 -16.15 -2.87 2.31
CA PRO A 23 -16.05 -1.48 2.74
C PRO A 23 -15.80 -1.29 4.23
N GLU A 24 -16.29 -2.20 5.06
CA GLU A 24 -16.11 -2.07 6.51
C GLU A 24 -14.69 -2.41 6.96
N LYS A 25 -13.96 -3.20 6.18
CA LYS A 25 -12.62 -3.67 6.56
C LYS A 25 -11.51 -3.14 5.66
N THR A 26 -11.82 -2.24 4.75
CA THR A 26 -10.83 -1.71 3.82
C THR A 26 -9.68 -1.01 4.55
N GLU A 27 -9.99 -0.17 5.52
CA GLU A 27 -8.94 0.54 6.26
C GLU A 27 -8.05 -0.46 7.01
N LEU A 28 -8.66 -1.42 7.71
CA LEU A 28 -7.89 -2.43 8.44
C LEU A 28 -6.98 -3.22 7.50
N PHE A 29 -7.51 -3.61 6.35
CA PHE A 29 -6.71 -4.32 5.35
C PHE A 29 -5.51 -3.49 4.91
N LEU A 30 -5.73 -2.21 4.60
CA LEU A 30 -4.65 -1.35 4.12
C LEU A 30 -3.59 -1.11 5.19
N VAL A 31 -3.99 -0.98 6.46
CA VAL A 31 -3.04 -0.85 7.56
C VAL A 31 -2.19 -2.11 7.70
N LYS A 32 -2.82 -3.28 7.64
CA LYS A 32 -2.09 -4.55 7.71
C LYS A 32 -1.11 -4.68 6.55
N LEU A 33 -1.55 -4.33 5.35
CA LEU A 33 -0.68 -4.38 4.18
C LEU A 33 0.51 -3.43 4.33
N ALA A 34 0.26 -2.20 4.81
CA ALA A 34 1.33 -1.24 5.01
C ALA A 34 2.36 -1.73 6.03
N LEU A 35 1.90 -2.38 7.11
CA LEU A 35 2.81 -2.93 8.11
C LEU A 35 3.65 -4.07 7.54
N LEU A 36 3.05 -4.93 6.73
CA LEU A 36 3.79 -6.00 6.07
C LEU A 36 4.83 -5.43 5.10
N GLN A 37 4.45 -4.40 4.35
CA GLN A 37 5.37 -3.73 3.44
C GLN A 37 6.52 -3.05 4.20
N ALA A 38 6.22 -2.43 5.34
CA ALA A 38 7.24 -1.79 6.16
C ALA A 38 8.25 -2.83 6.66
N GLN A 39 7.78 -4.03 7.02
CA GLN A 39 8.66 -5.11 7.44
C GLN A 39 9.57 -5.56 6.32
N GLU A 40 9.03 -5.71 5.12
CA GLU A 40 9.82 -6.10 3.95
C GLU A 40 10.81 -5.01 3.56
N LEU A 41 10.41 -3.75 3.69
CA LEU A 41 11.30 -2.61 3.45
C LEU A 41 12.46 -2.59 4.45
N GLY A 42 12.19 -2.92 5.71
CA GLY A 42 13.22 -3.03 6.74
C GLY A 42 13.86 -1.71 7.14
N HIS A 43 13.18 -0.57 6.94
CA HIS A 43 13.75 0.74 7.17
C HIS A 43 12.67 1.73 7.59
N ALA A 44 12.57 1.94 8.91
CA ALA A 44 11.49 2.75 9.48
C ALA A 44 11.49 4.20 9.00
N GLN A 45 12.67 4.80 8.87
CA GLN A 45 12.80 6.18 8.41
C GLN A 45 12.30 6.33 6.97
N GLN A 46 12.68 5.40 6.11
CA GLN A 46 12.23 5.42 4.72
C GLN A 46 10.72 5.24 4.64
N PHE A 47 10.15 4.39 5.49
CA PHE A 47 8.71 4.21 5.55
C PHE A 47 8.01 5.52 5.93
N ALA A 48 8.58 6.24 6.91
CA ALA A 48 8.01 7.54 7.32
C ALA A 48 8.04 8.54 6.17
N GLU A 49 9.11 8.56 5.39
CA GLU A 49 9.22 9.44 4.22
C GLU A 49 8.18 9.10 3.15
N LEU A 50 7.99 7.81 2.88
CA LEU A 50 6.98 7.36 1.93
C LEU A 50 5.57 7.72 2.40
N THR A 51 5.33 7.62 3.71
CA THR A 51 4.05 7.99 4.30
C THR A 51 3.75 9.47 4.06
N GLN A 52 4.74 10.34 4.27
CA GLN A 52 4.56 11.76 4.02
C GLN A 52 4.29 12.06 2.55
N ARG A 53 4.95 11.34 1.65
CA ARG A 53 4.70 11.49 0.21
C ARG A 53 3.28 11.05 -0.15
N ALA A 54 2.79 9.98 0.47
CA ALA A 54 1.43 9.49 0.21
C ALA A 54 0.36 10.47 0.72
N LEU A 55 0.67 11.27 1.75
CA LEU A 55 -0.26 12.27 2.28
C LEU A 55 -0.38 13.50 1.39
N LYS A 56 0.60 13.77 0.54
CA LYS A 56 0.53 14.89 -0.39
C LYS A 56 -0.53 14.60 -1.44
N ASP A 57 -1.21 15.61 -1.88
CA ASP A 57 -2.20 15.52 -2.95
C ASP A 57 -3.42 14.65 -2.62
N LEU A 58 -3.70 14.46 -1.34
CA LEU A 58 -4.97 13.85 -0.92
C LEU A 58 -6.14 14.85 -0.94
#